data_e59447bac2346b256fa37033f452bb53
#
_entry.id   e59447bac2346b256fa37033f452bb53
#
_cell.length_a   1.000
_cell.length_b   1.000
_cell.length_c   1.000
_cell.angle_alpha   90.00
_cell.angle_beta   90.00
_cell.angle_gamma   90.00
#
_symmetry.space_group_name_H-M   'P 1'
#
loop_
_entity.id
_entity.type
_entity.pdbx_description
1 polymer ?
#
loop_
_entity_poly.entity_id
_entity_poly.type
_entity_poly.pdbx_seq_one_letter_code
_entity_poly.pdbx_strand_id
1 'polypeptide(L)' 'MQIGSVIRKYRKECGLTQEEMAKRLGVTTPAVNKWENGNTNPDIELLAPIARLLHISLDTLLSFGS' A
#
# COMPACT_ATOMS: atom_id res chain seq x y z
N MET A 1 -4.42 -11.29 6.92
CA MET A 1 -4.20 -9.83 6.92
C MET A 1 -4.56 -9.26 5.57
N GLN A 2 -5.28 -8.15 5.54
CA GLN A 2 -5.84 -7.62 4.29
C GLN A 2 -5.12 -6.33 3.87
N ILE A 3 -3.80 -6.35 4.00
CA ILE A 3 -3.02 -5.14 3.73
C ILE A 3 -3.17 -4.66 2.29
N GLY A 4 -3.28 -5.58 1.34
CA GLY A 4 -3.43 -5.21 -0.07
C GLY A 4 -4.71 -4.44 -0.35
N SER A 5 -5.81 -4.86 0.28
CA SER A 5 -7.10 -4.16 0.13
C SER A 5 -7.03 -2.75 0.70
N VAL A 6 -6.37 -2.60 1.85
CA VAL A 6 -6.20 -1.30 2.48
C VAL A 6 -5.36 -0.39 1.59
N ILE A 7 -4.25 -0.91 1.07
CA ILE A 7 -3.38 -0.13 0.17
C ILE A 7 -4.19 0.36 -1.04
N ARG A 8 -4.94 -0.53 -1.67
CA ARG A 8 -5.71 -0.18 -2.85
C ARG A 8 -6.75 0.89 -2.54
N LYS A 9 -7.48 0.71 -1.43
CA LYS A 9 -8.53 1.65 -1.05
C LYS A 9 -7.97 3.05 -0.87
N TYR A 10 -6.93 3.18 -0.05
CA TYR A 10 -6.41 4.51 0.26
C TYR A 10 -5.59 5.09 -0.88
N ARG A 11 -4.96 4.24 -1.70
CA ARG A 11 -4.30 4.71 -2.90
C ARG A 11 -5.31 5.42 -3.81
N LYS A 12 -6.46 4.80 -4.03
CA LYS A 12 -7.49 5.39 -4.86
C LYS A 12 -8.05 6.67 -4.25
N GLU A 13 -8.21 6.68 -2.94
CA GLU A 13 -8.71 7.89 -2.26
C GLU A 13 -7.71 9.04 -2.36
N CYS A 14 -6.43 8.74 -2.45
CA CYS A 14 -5.40 9.75 -2.65
C CYS A 14 -5.24 10.16 -4.11
N GLY A 15 -5.98 9.52 -5.01
CA GLY A 15 -5.89 9.84 -6.43
C GLY A 15 -4.63 9.37 -7.11
N LEU A 16 -3.96 8.35 -6.54
CA LEU A 16 -2.70 7.85 -7.09
C LEU A 16 -2.95 6.61 -7.96
N THR A 17 -2.22 6.52 -9.07
CA THR A 17 -2.16 5.28 -9.83
C THR A 17 -1.14 4.34 -9.17
N GLN A 18 -1.18 3.06 -9.55
CA GLN A 18 -0.17 2.12 -9.07
C GLN A 18 1.23 2.57 -9.48
N GLU A 19 1.36 3.10 -10.68
CA GLU A 19 2.63 3.58 -11.19
C GLU A 19 3.16 4.75 -10.35
N GLU A 20 2.28 5.71 -10.04
CA GLU A 20 2.67 6.86 -9.22
C GLU A 20 3.10 6.42 -7.83
N MET A 21 2.34 5.51 -7.23
CA MET A 21 2.68 4.99 -5.92
C MET A 21 4.04 4.29 -5.95
N ALA A 22 4.26 3.46 -6.98
CA ALA A 22 5.53 2.75 -7.12
C ALA A 22 6.71 3.71 -7.21
N LYS A 23 6.56 4.78 -7.99
CA LYS A 23 7.63 5.78 -8.11
C LYS A 23 7.94 6.44 -6.78
N ARG A 24 6.92 6.78 -6.03
CA ARG A 24 7.12 7.45 -4.75
C ARG A 24 7.76 6.56 -3.71
N LEU A 25 7.54 5.26 -3.81
CA LEU A 25 8.09 4.31 -2.86
C LEU A 25 9.43 3.73 -3.33
N GLY A 26 9.82 3.99 -4.58
CA GLY A 26 11.05 3.41 -5.12
C GLY A 26 10.94 1.93 -5.43
N VAL A 27 9.73 1.46 -5.76
CA VAL A 27 9.50 0.06 -6.12
C VAL A 27 8.94 0.00 -7.54
N THR A 28 8.73 -1.21 -8.04
CA THR A 28 8.18 -1.40 -9.37
C THR A 28 6.65 -1.40 -9.33
N THR A 29 6.03 -1.04 -10.44
CA THR A 29 4.58 -1.09 -10.57
C THR A 29 4.04 -2.50 -10.34
N PRO A 30 4.65 -3.56 -10.92
CA PRO A 30 4.18 -4.92 -10.62
C PRO A 30 4.22 -5.28 -9.14
N ALA A 31 5.16 -4.72 -8.37
CA ALA A 31 5.20 -4.98 -6.93
C ALA A 31 3.95 -4.45 -6.25
N VAL A 32 3.55 -3.22 -6.56
CA VAL A 32 2.33 -2.63 -6.00
C VAL A 32 1.11 -3.46 -6.40
N ASN A 33 1.06 -3.89 -7.66
CA ASN A 33 -0.04 -4.71 -8.15
C ASN A 33 -0.13 -6.01 -7.36
N LYS A 34 0.99 -6.67 -7.12
CA LYS A 34 1.02 -7.93 -6.37
C LYS A 34 0.54 -7.74 -4.93
N TRP A 35 0.93 -6.63 -4.30
CA TRP A 35 0.44 -6.34 -2.94
C TRP A 35 -1.08 -6.22 -2.94
N GLU A 36 -1.63 -5.47 -3.90
CA GLU A 36 -3.07 -5.21 -3.93
C GLU A 36 -3.87 -6.46 -4.26
N ASN A 37 -3.27 -7.39 -4.99
CA ASN A 37 -3.93 -8.66 -5.32
C ASN A 37 -3.75 -9.74 -4.26
N GLY A 38 -2.97 -9.44 -3.21
CA GLY A 38 -2.74 -10.40 -2.15
C GLY A 38 -1.71 -11.47 -2.46
N ASN A 39 -0.96 -11.31 -3.57
CA ASN A 39 0.05 -12.29 -3.94
C ASN A 39 1.30 -12.18 -3.09
N THR A 40 1.66 -10.95 -2.70
CA THR A 40 2.81 -10.72 -1.83
C THR A 40 2.47 -9.58 -0.89
N ASN A 41 3.24 -9.44 0.17
CA ASN A 41 3.12 -8.33 1.10
C ASN A 41 4.33 -7.40 0.92
N PRO A 42 4.16 -6.09 1.17
CA PRO A 42 5.33 -5.19 1.16
C PRO A 42 6.30 -5.56 2.28
N ASP A 43 7.58 -5.30 2.02
CA ASP A 43 8.59 -5.49 3.05
C ASP A 43 8.30 -4.60 4.25
N ILE A 44 8.74 -5.06 5.43
CA ILE A 44 8.47 -4.33 6.66
C ILE A 44 9.01 -2.89 6.58
N GLU A 45 10.11 -2.69 5.86
CA GLU A 45 10.70 -1.35 5.72
C GLU A 45 9.84 -0.40 4.91
N LEU A 46 8.90 -0.93 4.14
CA LEU A 46 8.02 -0.11 3.31
C LEU A 46 6.73 0.28 4.02
N LEU A 47 6.43 -0.34 5.16
CA LEU A 47 5.15 -0.11 5.81
C LEU A 47 4.97 1.35 6.26
N ALA A 48 5.98 1.92 6.89
CA ALA A 48 5.89 3.32 7.32
C ALA A 48 5.85 4.29 6.12
N PRO A 49 6.70 4.11 5.09
CA PRO A 49 6.57 4.95 3.90
C PRO A 49 5.20 4.85 3.23
N ILE A 50 4.62 3.66 3.16
CA ILE A 50 3.29 3.48 2.57
C ILE A 50 2.26 4.24 3.39
N ALA A 51 2.29 4.09 4.71
CA ALA A 51 1.34 4.76 5.58
C ALA A 51 1.44 6.28 5.43
N ARG A 52 2.66 6.82 5.38
CA ARG A 52 2.87 8.25 5.20
C ARG A 52 2.36 8.72 3.84
N LEU A 53 2.64 7.97 2.80
CA LEU A 53 2.22 8.33 1.44
C LEU A 53 0.70 8.39 1.34
N LEU A 54 0.02 7.44 1.98
CA LEU A 54 -1.44 7.34 1.92
C LEU A 54 -2.13 8.15 3.01
N HIS A 55 -1.36 8.82 3.87
CA HIS A 55 -1.90 9.66 4.96
C HIS A 55 -2.75 8.85 5.94
N ILE A 56 -2.32 7.65 6.26
CA ILE A 56 -3.00 6.79 7.22
C ILE A 56 -2.00 6.35 8.29
N SER A 57 -2.54 5.91 9.43
CA SER A 57 -1.69 5.37 10.49
C SER A 57 -1.25 3.96 10.14
N LEU A 58 -0.19 3.48 10.79
CA LEU A 58 0.21 2.09 10.67
C LEU A 58 -0.90 1.15 11.16
N ASP A 59 -1.62 1.58 12.20
CA ASP A 59 -2.75 0.80 12.70
C ASP A 59 -3.79 0.60 11.61
N THR A 60 -4.10 1.65 10.85
CA THR A 60 -5.05 1.55 9.76
C THR A 60 -4.52 0.64 8.67
N LEU A 61 -3.25 0.80 8.30
CA LEU A 61 -2.64 -0.01 7.26
C LEU A 61 -2.65 -1.48 7.63
N LEU A 62 -2.39 -1.78 8.90
CA LEU A 62 -2.29 -3.14 9.40
C LEU A 62 -3.58 -3.60 10.07
N SER A 63 -4.70 -2.91 9.85
CA SER A 63 -5.95 -3.27 10.51
C SER A 63 -6.37 -4.68 10.14
N PHE A 64 -6.89 -5.40 11.12
CA PHE A 64 -7.24 -6.79 10.97
C PHE A 64 -8.74 -6.95 11.06
N GLY A 65 -9.39 -7.17 9.94
CA GLY A 65 -10.77 -7.58 9.93
C GLY A 65 -11.77 -6.58 10.47
N SER A 66 -11.39 -5.35 10.55
CA SER A 66 -12.32 -4.32 11.01
C SER A 66 -12.95 -3.61 9.85
#